data_4d4e520ee2dacfd46ff37b4403188135
#
_entry.id   4d4e520ee2dacfd46ff37b4403188135
#
_cell.length_a   1.000
_cell.length_b   1.000
_cell.length_c   1.000
_cell.angle_alpha   90.00
_cell.angle_beta   90.00
_cell.angle_gamma   90.00
#
_symmetry.space_group_name_H-M   'P 1'
#
loop_
_entity.id
_entity.type
_entity.pdbx_description
1 polymer ?
#
loop_
_entity_poly.entity_id
_entity_poly.type
_entity_poly.pdbx_seq_one_letter_code
_entity_poly.pdbx_strand_id
1 'polypeptide(L)'
;MSVTIDPRRHDAVLFDLDDLAADTRLVEQLHDAGVGSEEVHRPTPSDSAALVEAANLLAVRPGRCVVVTATENGVAAARAGGFALVIGIDKNKYGERLRSCGADAVITDLREIRVRTGDRRMSQLPDGLQALEAVAGQHPAVFYDFDGTLSDIVKKPGSARLVEGAADALTSLTAQCPVAILSGRDLTDVRQRIGLPGIWYAGSHGFELTGPDGAHHQNTEAAASIPVLEGAAAELTDQLAHIAGVVVEHKRFGVAVHYRNAARDQVGEVAAAVRSAGQRTALRVTTGREVIELRPNVDWDKGKTLRWVLDHIGDDQRPGPLLPIYLGDDITDEDAFDAVRDDGIAIVVRHDDDGDRATAATYALDNPERVREFTERLARQLAS
;
A
#
# COMPACT_ATOMS: atom_id res chain seq x y z
N MET A 1 16.23 1.21 -18.27
CA MET A 1 15.07 0.68 -17.51
C MET A 1 14.47 1.86 -16.79
N SER A 2 13.17 2.16 -16.99
CA SER A 2 12.55 3.34 -16.35
C SER A 2 12.12 3.01 -14.93
N VAL A 3 12.27 3.96 -14.00
CA VAL A 3 11.78 3.89 -12.63
C VAL A 3 10.72 4.97 -12.44
N THR A 4 9.64 4.66 -11.72
CA THR A 4 8.54 5.60 -11.49
C THR A 4 8.54 6.07 -10.04
N ILE A 5 8.56 7.39 -9.84
CA ILE A 5 8.25 8.04 -8.57
C ILE A 5 6.74 8.20 -8.51
N ASP A 6 6.14 7.63 -7.49
CA ASP A 6 4.69 7.64 -7.29
C ASP A 6 4.35 8.56 -6.11
N PRO A 7 3.67 9.70 -6.34
CA PRO A 7 3.31 10.67 -5.28
C PRO A 7 2.38 10.10 -4.20
N ARG A 8 1.73 8.97 -4.47
CA ARG A 8 0.93 8.26 -3.45
C ARG A 8 1.81 7.61 -2.39
N ARG A 9 3.04 7.21 -2.78
CA ARG A 9 4.03 6.49 -1.96
C ARG A 9 5.20 7.34 -1.53
N HIS A 10 5.52 8.40 -2.28
CA HIS A 10 6.72 9.20 -2.11
C HIS A 10 6.36 10.68 -1.99
N ASP A 11 6.72 11.29 -0.88
CA ASP A 11 6.46 12.71 -0.60
C ASP A 11 7.65 13.60 -0.94
N ALA A 12 8.86 13.02 -1.03
CA ALA A 12 10.07 13.77 -1.39
C ALA A 12 11.12 12.92 -2.11
N VAL A 13 12.00 13.61 -2.86
CA VAL A 13 13.19 13.06 -3.51
C VAL A 13 14.41 13.80 -3.02
N LEU A 14 15.39 13.08 -2.51
CA LEU A 14 16.70 13.58 -2.12
C LEU A 14 17.72 13.25 -3.20
N PHE A 15 18.36 14.25 -3.75
CA PHE A 15 19.42 14.12 -4.75
C PHE A 15 20.79 14.18 -4.05
N ASP A 16 21.44 13.03 -3.89
CA ASP A 16 22.80 12.87 -3.35
C ASP A 16 23.77 12.71 -4.52
N LEU A 17 24.03 13.81 -5.21
CA LEU A 17 24.76 13.85 -6.47
C LEU A 17 25.93 14.85 -6.36
N ASP A 18 27.14 14.34 -6.07
CA ASP A 18 28.33 15.18 -5.81
C ASP A 18 28.69 16.18 -6.94
N ASP A 19 28.44 15.82 -8.22
CA ASP A 19 28.83 16.60 -9.40
C ASP A 19 27.72 16.73 -10.47
N LEU A 20 26.50 16.33 -10.16
CA LEU A 20 25.35 16.46 -11.07
C LEU A 20 24.28 17.34 -10.42
N ALA A 21 23.95 18.45 -11.05
CA ALA A 21 22.72 19.17 -10.71
C ALA A 21 21.52 18.29 -11.03
N ALA A 22 20.50 18.35 -10.19
CA ALA A 22 19.21 17.71 -10.48
C ALA A 22 18.69 18.24 -11.83
N ASP A 23 18.12 17.35 -12.65
CA ASP A 23 17.51 17.75 -13.93
C ASP A 23 16.32 18.68 -13.62
N THR A 24 16.39 19.94 -14.07
CA THR A 24 15.36 20.96 -13.85
C THR A 24 13.98 20.47 -14.25
N ARG A 25 13.88 19.73 -15.36
CA ARG A 25 12.62 19.13 -15.82
C ARG A 25 12.06 18.12 -14.81
N LEU A 26 12.92 17.29 -14.23
CA LEU A 26 12.50 16.31 -13.23
C LEU A 26 12.01 17.02 -11.96
N VAL A 27 12.73 18.06 -11.52
CA VAL A 27 12.35 18.89 -10.35
C VAL A 27 10.99 19.56 -10.58
N GLU A 28 10.74 20.11 -11.76
CA GLU A 28 9.44 20.68 -12.14
C GLU A 28 8.33 19.63 -12.10
N GLN A 29 8.57 18.45 -12.68
CA GLN A 29 7.59 17.34 -12.64
C GLN A 29 7.28 16.85 -11.22
N LEU A 30 8.29 16.80 -10.35
CA LEU A 30 8.10 16.45 -8.94
C LEU A 30 7.25 17.50 -8.23
N HIS A 31 7.59 18.78 -8.42
CA HIS A 31 6.84 19.89 -7.84
C HIS A 31 5.37 19.90 -8.30
N ASP A 32 5.12 19.72 -9.61
CA ASP A 32 3.76 19.67 -10.17
C ASP A 32 2.96 18.48 -9.62
N ALA A 33 3.63 17.38 -9.30
CA ALA A 33 3.04 16.21 -8.64
C ALA A 33 2.94 16.38 -7.11
N GLY A 34 3.44 17.52 -6.57
CA GLY A 34 3.46 17.83 -5.15
C GLY A 34 4.45 16.98 -4.36
N VAL A 35 5.50 16.50 -4.99
CA VAL A 35 6.63 15.80 -4.36
C VAL A 35 7.75 16.81 -4.12
N GLY A 36 8.16 16.94 -2.85
CA GLY A 36 9.30 17.79 -2.49
C GLY A 36 10.61 17.28 -3.10
N SER A 37 11.58 18.18 -3.29
CA SER A 37 12.91 17.78 -3.73
C SER A 37 13.99 18.60 -3.06
N GLU A 38 15.13 17.99 -2.74
CA GLU A 38 16.25 18.63 -2.08
C GLU A 38 17.57 18.02 -2.57
N GLU A 39 18.58 18.87 -2.81
CA GLU A 39 19.95 18.43 -3.06
C GLU A 39 20.70 18.28 -1.73
N VAL A 40 21.28 17.12 -1.51
CA VAL A 40 21.95 16.78 -0.26
C VAL A 40 23.46 16.70 -0.47
N HIS A 41 24.21 17.53 0.26
CA HIS A 41 25.65 17.47 0.31
C HIS A 41 26.09 16.77 1.60
N ARG A 42 26.70 15.58 1.48
CA ARG A 42 27.17 14.79 2.63
C ARG A 42 28.65 15.04 2.89
N PRO A 43 29.02 15.58 4.07
CA PRO A 43 30.42 15.77 4.43
C PRO A 43 31.16 14.42 4.61
N THR A 44 30.42 13.36 4.97
CA THR A 44 30.93 12.00 5.10
C THR A 44 30.13 11.06 4.21
N PRO A 45 30.75 10.41 3.22
CA PRO A 45 30.01 9.62 2.22
C PRO A 45 29.17 8.45 2.76
N SER A 46 29.52 7.88 3.90
CA SER A 46 28.81 6.73 4.51
C SER A 46 27.78 7.15 5.57
N ASP A 47 27.61 8.46 5.84
CA ASP A 47 26.72 8.92 6.90
C ASP A 47 25.28 9.01 6.39
N SER A 48 24.38 8.24 7.03
CA SER A 48 22.95 8.33 6.78
C SER A 48 22.28 9.53 7.48
N ALA A 49 22.92 10.12 8.49
CA ALA A 49 22.32 11.19 9.29
C ALA A 49 21.99 12.43 8.44
N ALA A 50 22.86 12.81 7.50
CA ALA A 50 22.60 13.95 6.62
C ALA A 50 21.39 13.73 5.71
N LEU A 51 21.18 12.51 5.21
CA LEU A 51 19.98 12.17 4.42
C LEU A 51 18.72 12.22 5.27
N VAL A 52 18.78 11.69 6.51
CA VAL A 52 17.65 11.72 7.45
C VAL A 52 17.35 13.16 7.87
N GLU A 53 18.36 14.00 8.08
CA GLU A 53 18.19 15.41 8.40
C GLU A 53 17.52 16.16 7.24
N ALA A 54 17.94 15.92 5.99
CA ALA A 54 17.31 16.51 4.81
C ALA A 54 15.83 16.09 4.68
N ALA A 55 15.50 14.83 4.93
CA ALA A 55 14.11 14.38 4.96
C ALA A 55 13.30 15.07 6.07
N ASN A 56 13.88 15.26 7.26
CA ASN A 56 13.25 15.98 8.37
C ASN A 56 13.03 17.48 8.06
N LEU A 57 13.96 18.12 7.36
CA LEU A 57 13.80 19.51 6.91
C LEU A 57 12.62 19.69 5.95
N LEU A 58 12.34 18.67 5.12
CA LEU A 58 11.15 18.61 4.27
C LEU A 58 9.89 18.14 5.04
N ALA A 59 9.99 17.88 6.35
CA ALA A 59 8.92 17.32 7.17
C ALA A 59 8.39 15.96 6.65
N VAL A 60 9.25 15.17 5.98
CA VAL A 60 8.91 13.89 5.39
C VAL A 60 9.66 12.74 6.08
N ARG A 61 8.99 11.62 6.31
CA ARG A 61 9.62 10.42 6.90
C ARG A 61 10.51 9.73 5.85
N PRO A 62 11.69 9.17 6.21
CA PRO A 62 12.55 8.43 5.28
C PRO A 62 11.80 7.33 4.51
N GLY A 63 10.88 6.60 5.15
CA GLY A 63 10.04 5.59 4.53
C GLY A 63 9.05 6.11 3.47
N ARG A 64 9.00 7.43 3.23
CA ARG A 64 8.25 8.09 2.15
C ARG A 64 9.15 8.96 1.26
N CYS A 65 10.47 8.89 1.44
CA CYS A 65 11.43 9.58 0.61
C CYS A 65 12.13 8.65 -0.37
N VAL A 66 12.42 9.17 -1.56
CA VAL A 66 13.30 8.56 -2.55
C VAL A 66 14.70 9.17 -2.41
N VAL A 67 15.74 8.36 -2.51
CA VAL A 67 17.13 8.84 -2.62
C VAL A 67 17.66 8.47 -4.00
N VAL A 68 18.21 9.47 -4.69
CA VAL A 68 18.90 9.29 -5.98
C VAL A 68 20.39 9.57 -5.74
N THR A 69 21.23 8.56 -5.94
CA THR A 69 22.68 8.65 -5.66
C THR A 69 23.51 7.94 -6.74
N ALA A 70 24.75 8.41 -6.95
CA ALA A 70 25.67 7.81 -7.92
C ALA A 70 26.76 6.94 -7.28
N THR A 71 26.73 6.76 -5.95
CA THR A 71 27.79 6.08 -5.21
C THR A 71 27.30 4.88 -4.40
N GLU A 72 28.17 3.85 -4.25
CA GLU A 72 27.90 2.70 -3.40
C GLU A 72 27.66 3.13 -1.94
N ASN A 73 28.43 4.08 -1.45
CA ASN A 73 28.27 4.63 -0.10
C ASN A 73 26.95 5.39 0.06
N GLY A 74 26.48 6.09 -0.97
CA GLY A 74 25.19 6.76 -0.98
C GLY A 74 24.03 5.77 -0.90
N VAL A 75 24.12 4.69 -1.67
CA VAL A 75 23.13 3.59 -1.60
C VAL A 75 23.11 2.96 -0.20
N ALA A 76 24.27 2.64 0.36
CA ALA A 76 24.39 2.05 1.69
C ALA A 76 23.84 3.00 2.79
N ALA A 77 24.18 4.28 2.72
CA ALA A 77 23.66 5.30 3.65
C ALA A 77 22.14 5.46 3.56
N ALA A 78 21.58 5.50 2.35
CA ALA A 78 20.13 5.56 2.16
C ALA A 78 19.42 4.32 2.71
N ARG A 79 20.03 3.13 2.57
CA ARG A 79 19.52 1.91 3.17
C ARG A 79 19.55 1.91 4.68
N ALA A 80 20.68 2.34 5.25
CA ALA A 80 20.80 2.50 6.70
C ALA A 80 19.81 3.54 7.27
N GLY A 81 19.49 4.58 6.50
CA GLY A 81 18.49 5.60 6.86
C GLY A 81 17.03 5.17 6.70
N GLY A 82 16.73 3.98 6.14
CA GLY A 82 15.36 3.47 5.99
C GLY A 82 14.55 4.13 4.88
N PHE A 83 15.19 4.66 3.85
CA PHE A 83 14.50 5.33 2.74
C PHE A 83 13.66 4.37 1.89
N ALA A 84 12.51 4.85 1.40
CA ALA A 84 11.49 4.04 0.70
C ALA A 84 12.01 3.44 -0.60
N LEU A 85 12.67 4.25 -1.42
CA LEU A 85 13.18 3.87 -2.74
C LEU A 85 14.59 4.45 -2.89
N VAL A 86 15.55 3.61 -3.29
CA VAL A 86 16.93 4.03 -3.57
C VAL A 86 17.25 3.76 -5.02
N ILE A 87 17.48 4.85 -5.76
CA ILE A 87 17.81 4.82 -7.18
C ILE A 87 19.30 5.09 -7.35
N GLY A 88 20.02 4.11 -7.87
CA GLY A 88 21.43 4.25 -8.22
C GLY A 88 21.62 4.79 -9.64
N ILE A 89 22.52 5.76 -9.84
CA ILE A 89 22.91 6.24 -11.18
C ILE A 89 24.24 5.58 -11.56
N ASP A 90 24.19 4.75 -12.59
CA ASP A 90 25.38 4.07 -13.13
C ASP A 90 26.11 4.94 -14.15
N LYS A 91 27.09 5.72 -13.69
CA LYS A 91 27.95 6.55 -14.56
C LYS A 91 29.11 5.75 -15.18
N ASN A 92 29.51 4.63 -14.56
CA ASN A 92 30.78 3.98 -14.83
C ASN A 92 30.68 2.47 -15.14
N LYS A 93 29.50 1.97 -15.48
CA LYS A 93 29.19 0.53 -15.67
C LYS A 93 29.37 -0.32 -14.40
N TYR A 94 29.15 0.25 -13.23
CA TYR A 94 29.14 -0.41 -11.92
C TYR A 94 27.75 -0.70 -11.39
N GLY A 95 26.75 -0.78 -12.26
CA GLY A 95 25.33 -0.94 -11.87
C GLY A 95 25.07 -2.16 -10.99
N GLU A 96 25.83 -3.27 -11.17
CA GLU A 96 25.70 -4.45 -10.30
C GLU A 96 26.18 -4.18 -8.87
N ARG A 97 27.21 -3.33 -8.69
CA ARG A 97 27.67 -2.96 -7.36
C ARG A 97 26.63 -2.08 -6.64
N LEU A 98 26.00 -1.15 -7.35
CA LEU A 98 24.92 -0.35 -6.77
C LEU A 98 23.73 -1.24 -6.33
N ARG A 99 23.39 -2.26 -7.13
CA ARG A 99 22.38 -3.25 -6.75
C ARG A 99 22.80 -4.08 -5.53
N SER A 100 24.05 -4.54 -5.50
CA SER A 100 24.56 -5.34 -4.37
C SER A 100 24.66 -4.53 -3.08
N CYS A 101 24.85 -3.20 -3.15
CA CYS A 101 24.76 -2.29 -2.02
C CYS A 101 23.32 -1.97 -1.61
N GLY A 102 22.32 -2.41 -2.39
CA GLY A 102 20.92 -2.32 -2.06
C GLY A 102 20.10 -1.29 -2.87
N ALA A 103 20.57 -0.80 -4.02
CA ALA A 103 19.73 0.02 -4.90
C ALA A 103 18.53 -0.80 -5.41
N ASP A 104 17.32 -0.24 -5.29
CA ASP A 104 16.08 -0.86 -5.80
C ASP A 104 16.04 -0.79 -7.33
N ALA A 105 16.55 0.31 -7.89
CA ALA A 105 16.66 0.52 -9.31
C ALA A 105 18.02 1.11 -9.65
N VAL A 106 18.53 0.77 -10.83
CA VAL A 106 19.74 1.38 -11.37
C VAL A 106 19.42 1.91 -12.75
N ILE A 107 19.69 3.21 -12.92
CA ILE A 107 19.49 3.98 -14.15
C ILE A 107 20.83 4.52 -14.66
N THR A 108 20.90 4.95 -15.89
CA THR A 108 22.09 5.60 -16.49
C THR A 108 21.92 7.09 -16.64
N ASP A 109 20.66 7.56 -16.63
CA ASP A 109 20.30 8.96 -16.85
C ASP A 109 19.06 9.31 -16.02
N LEU A 110 19.00 10.53 -15.45
CA LEU A 110 17.84 11.02 -14.70
C LEU A 110 16.54 11.04 -15.52
N ARG A 111 16.65 11.13 -16.85
CA ARG A 111 15.50 11.05 -17.78
C ARG A 111 14.81 9.70 -17.81
N GLU A 112 15.42 8.66 -17.23
CA GLU A 112 14.79 7.36 -17.01
C GLU A 112 13.83 7.37 -15.80
N ILE A 113 13.89 8.41 -14.96
CA ILE A 113 12.93 8.62 -13.89
C ILE A 113 11.66 9.24 -14.49
N ARG A 114 10.54 8.61 -14.18
CA ARG A 114 9.21 9.11 -14.50
C ARG A 114 8.50 9.49 -13.22
N VAL A 115 7.67 10.52 -13.27
CA VAL A 115 6.79 10.90 -12.17
C VAL A 115 5.36 10.55 -12.56
N ARG A 116 4.66 9.82 -11.70
CA ARG A 116 3.24 9.54 -11.89
C ARG A 116 2.45 10.83 -11.74
N THR A 117 1.51 11.07 -12.65
CA THR A 117 0.64 12.25 -12.68
C THR A 117 -0.81 11.83 -12.84
N GLY A 118 -1.74 12.77 -12.65
CA GLY A 118 -3.17 12.57 -12.87
C GLY A 118 -3.95 12.14 -11.62
N ASP A 119 -3.30 11.95 -10.49
CA ASP A 119 -3.96 11.71 -9.20
C ASP A 119 -4.30 13.05 -8.53
N ARG A 120 -5.31 13.05 -7.63
CA ARG A 120 -5.72 14.22 -6.85
C ARG A 120 -5.19 14.13 -5.42
N ARG A 121 -5.09 15.26 -4.74
CA ARG A 121 -4.87 15.27 -3.30
C ARG A 121 -6.13 14.85 -2.57
N MET A 122 -5.99 14.10 -1.47
CA MET A 122 -7.16 13.65 -0.69
C MET A 122 -8.03 14.82 -0.22
N SER A 123 -7.42 15.99 0.12
CA SER A 123 -8.15 17.22 0.50
C SER A 123 -9.02 17.79 -0.62
N GLN A 124 -8.71 17.49 -1.88
CA GLN A 124 -9.43 18.01 -3.07
C GLN A 124 -10.61 17.12 -3.49
N LEU A 125 -10.79 15.98 -2.85
CA LEU A 125 -11.83 15.04 -3.23
C LEU A 125 -13.20 15.47 -2.66
N PRO A 126 -14.29 15.31 -3.44
CA PRO A 126 -15.64 15.51 -2.94
C PRO A 126 -16.01 14.45 -1.90
N ASP A 127 -17.03 14.78 -1.07
CA ASP A 127 -17.56 13.83 -0.07
C ASP A 127 -18.10 12.57 -0.75
N GLY A 128 -17.73 11.40 -0.21
CA GLY A 128 -18.11 10.09 -0.73
C GLY A 128 -19.61 9.84 -0.78
N LEU A 129 -20.41 10.52 0.04
CA LEU A 129 -21.87 10.43 -0.05
C LEU A 129 -22.44 11.00 -1.37
N GLN A 130 -21.70 11.88 -2.04
CA GLN A 130 -22.11 12.37 -3.36
C GLN A 130 -22.03 11.28 -4.45
N ALA A 131 -21.22 10.26 -4.23
CA ALA A 131 -21.15 9.11 -5.14
C ALA A 131 -22.47 8.34 -5.27
N LEU A 132 -23.35 8.43 -4.28
CA LEU A 132 -24.68 7.80 -4.32
C LEU A 132 -25.53 8.27 -5.51
N GLU A 133 -25.34 9.51 -5.96
CA GLU A 133 -26.04 10.03 -7.15
C GLU A 133 -25.61 9.27 -8.42
N ALA A 134 -24.32 8.92 -8.53
CA ALA A 134 -23.79 8.17 -9.67
C ALA A 134 -24.21 6.70 -9.68
N VAL A 135 -24.62 6.15 -8.55
CA VAL A 135 -25.09 4.75 -8.43
C VAL A 135 -26.56 4.60 -8.83
N ALA A 136 -27.32 5.69 -8.93
CA ALA A 136 -28.76 5.63 -9.26
C ALA A 136 -29.00 4.93 -10.60
N GLY A 137 -29.81 3.86 -10.59
CA GLY A 137 -30.11 3.07 -11.77
C GLY A 137 -28.99 2.16 -12.29
N GLN A 138 -27.89 2.03 -11.54
CA GLN A 138 -26.79 1.12 -11.82
C GLN A 138 -26.92 -0.18 -11.02
N HIS A 139 -26.11 -1.17 -11.38
CA HIS A 139 -25.97 -2.45 -10.66
C HIS A 139 -24.63 -2.48 -9.91
N PRO A 140 -24.54 -2.00 -8.66
CA PRO A 140 -23.28 -1.94 -7.96
C PRO A 140 -22.83 -3.31 -7.49
N ALA A 141 -21.49 -3.50 -7.43
CA ALA A 141 -20.80 -4.51 -6.64
C ALA A 141 -19.83 -3.76 -5.71
N VAL A 142 -19.95 -3.95 -4.40
CA VAL A 142 -19.25 -3.11 -3.43
C VAL A 142 -18.13 -3.88 -2.74
N PHE A 143 -16.95 -3.30 -2.78
CA PHE A 143 -15.71 -3.86 -2.25
C PHE A 143 -15.20 -2.98 -1.13
N TYR A 144 -14.84 -3.59 -0.01
CA TYR A 144 -14.31 -2.88 1.15
C TYR A 144 -12.95 -3.45 1.55
N ASP A 145 -12.02 -2.57 1.93
CA ASP A 145 -10.99 -2.96 2.87
C ASP A 145 -11.58 -3.10 4.28
N PHE A 146 -10.79 -3.66 5.22
CA PHE A 146 -11.25 -3.86 6.60
C PHE A 146 -10.63 -2.84 7.55
N ASP A 147 -9.29 -2.85 7.69
CA ASP A 147 -8.58 -2.01 8.65
C ASP A 147 -8.52 -0.56 8.18
N GLY A 148 -9.04 0.37 8.98
CA GLY A 148 -9.13 1.78 8.58
C GLY A 148 -10.35 2.11 7.71
N THR A 149 -11.09 1.11 7.23
CA THR A 149 -12.27 1.29 6.37
C THR A 149 -13.56 0.85 7.06
N LEU A 150 -13.65 -0.40 7.48
CA LEU A 150 -14.79 -0.92 8.25
C LEU A 150 -14.53 -0.98 9.76
N SER A 151 -13.28 -0.85 10.16
CA SER A 151 -12.83 -0.76 11.55
C SER A 151 -11.87 0.40 11.71
N ASP A 152 -11.80 0.95 12.92
CA ASP A 152 -10.77 1.93 13.27
C ASP A 152 -9.36 1.33 13.16
N ILE A 153 -8.39 2.21 12.88
CA ILE A 153 -6.97 1.86 13.01
C ILE A 153 -6.63 1.75 14.48
N VAL A 154 -6.23 0.56 14.91
CA VAL A 154 -5.94 0.23 16.28
C VAL A 154 -4.47 -0.07 16.52
N LYS A 155 -3.97 0.21 17.76
CA LYS A 155 -2.57 -0.06 18.12
C LYS A 155 -2.22 -1.54 18.11
N LYS A 156 -3.17 -2.41 18.44
CA LYS A 156 -3.00 -3.87 18.44
C LYS A 156 -3.87 -4.49 17.37
N PRO A 157 -3.30 -5.07 16.30
CA PRO A 157 -4.08 -5.64 15.18
C PRO A 157 -5.18 -6.60 15.63
N GLY A 158 -4.95 -7.37 16.70
CA GLY A 158 -5.93 -8.30 17.28
C GLY A 158 -7.17 -7.64 17.89
N SER A 159 -7.16 -6.33 18.17
CA SER A 159 -8.29 -5.59 18.75
C SER A 159 -9.20 -4.90 17.74
N ALA A 160 -8.87 -4.94 16.43
CA ALA A 160 -9.72 -4.35 15.40
C ALA A 160 -11.11 -5.02 15.36
N ARG A 161 -12.15 -4.21 15.24
CA ARG A 161 -13.55 -4.63 15.19
C ARG A 161 -14.30 -3.70 14.24
N LEU A 162 -15.36 -4.22 13.64
CA LEU A 162 -16.32 -3.37 12.92
C LEU A 162 -16.78 -2.20 13.80
N VAL A 163 -16.87 -1.02 13.23
CA VAL A 163 -17.51 0.12 13.91
C VAL A 163 -18.97 -0.19 14.20
N GLU A 164 -19.52 0.45 15.23
CA GLU A 164 -20.89 0.21 15.66
C GLU A 164 -21.90 0.40 14.51
N GLY A 165 -22.78 -0.58 14.30
CA GLY A 165 -23.79 -0.58 13.23
C GLY A 165 -23.28 -1.01 11.85
N ALA A 166 -21.97 -1.19 11.62
CA ALA A 166 -21.45 -1.58 10.31
C ALA A 166 -21.92 -2.99 9.90
N ALA A 167 -22.04 -3.93 10.84
CA ALA A 167 -22.53 -5.28 10.55
C ALA A 167 -23.97 -5.24 10.02
N ASP A 168 -24.85 -4.43 10.61
CA ASP A 168 -26.24 -4.27 10.17
C ASP A 168 -26.33 -3.60 8.81
N ALA A 169 -25.50 -2.57 8.59
CA ALA A 169 -25.41 -1.87 7.30
C ALA A 169 -24.97 -2.82 6.17
N LEU A 170 -23.90 -3.59 6.41
CA LEU A 170 -23.41 -4.59 5.47
C LEU A 170 -24.47 -5.68 5.22
N THR A 171 -25.13 -6.17 6.26
CA THR A 171 -26.21 -7.17 6.13
C THR A 171 -27.35 -6.64 5.24
N SER A 172 -27.73 -5.37 5.43
CA SER A 172 -28.75 -4.74 4.62
C SER A 172 -28.31 -4.60 3.16
N LEU A 173 -27.04 -4.26 2.92
CA LEU A 173 -26.48 -4.10 1.58
C LEU A 173 -26.34 -5.43 0.84
N THR A 174 -25.95 -6.52 1.53
CA THR A 174 -25.78 -7.85 0.93
C THR A 174 -27.08 -8.43 0.39
N ALA A 175 -28.22 -7.97 0.90
CA ALA A 175 -29.53 -8.32 0.37
C ALA A 175 -29.86 -7.61 -0.98
N GLN A 176 -29.10 -6.59 -1.35
CA GLN A 176 -29.35 -5.75 -2.52
C GLN A 176 -28.34 -5.97 -3.65
N CYS A 177 -27.08 -6.19 -3.31
CA CYS A 177 -25.98 -6.28 -4.29
C CYS A 177 -24.84 -7.16 -3.78
N PRO A 178 -23.96 -7.64 -4.69
CA PRO A 178 -22.73 -8.32 -4.30
C PRO A 178 -21.83 -7.45 -3.42
N VAL A 179 -21.32 -8.07 -2.35
CA VAL A 179 -20.37 -7.45 -1.43
C VAL A 179 -19.11 -8.30 -1.31
N ALA A 180 -17.96 -7.67 -1.28
CA ALA A 180 -16.67 -8.31 -1.09
C ALA A 180 -15.82 -7.55 -0.06
N ILE A 181 -15.07 -8.31 0.75
CA ILE A 181 -14.08 -7.76 1.68
C ILE A 181 -12.70 -8.18 1.20
N LEU A 182 -11.82 -7.20 0.94
CA LEU A 182 -10.45 -7.40 0.48
C LEU A 182 -9.47 -6.88 1.54
N SER A 183 -8.77 -7.76 2.23
CA SER A 183 -7.93 -7.38 3.37
C SER A 183 -6.51 -7.93 3.28
N GLY A 184 -5.56 -7.23 3.92
CA GLY A 184 -4.20 -7.72 4.18
C GLY A 184 -4.12 -8.75 5.31
N ARG A 185 -5.22 -8.97 6.03
CA ARG A 185 -5.34 -9.99 7.07
C ARG A 185 -5.45 -11.39 6.47
N ASP A 186 -5.08 -12.40 7.24
CA ASP A 186 -5.36 -13.78 6.84
C ASP A 186 -6.87 -14.00 6.65
N LEU A 187 -7.24 -14.83 5.67
CA LEU A 187 -8.63 -15.08 5.29
C LEU A 187 -9.49 -15.51 6.48
N THR A 188 -8.96 -16.38 7.33
CA THR A 188 -9.67 -16.86 8.52
C THR A 188 -9.93 -15.73 9.52
N ASP A 189 -8.95 -14.84 9.74
CA ASP A 189 -9.08 -13.72 10.68
C ASP A 189 -10.13 -12.71 10.21
N VAL A 190 -10.07 -12.28 8.94
CA VAL A 190 -11.06 -11.31 8.43
C VAL A 190 -12.48 -11.88 8.41
N ARG A 191 -12.64 -13.17 8.07
CA ARG A 191 -13.95 -13.83 8.11
C ARG A 191 -14.53 -13.90 9.52
N GLN A 192 -13.70 -14.20 10.53
CA GLN A 192 -14.15 -14.24 11.92
C GLN A 192 -14.56 -12.87 12.45
N ARG A 193 -13.88 -11.81 12.03
CA ARG A 193 -14.17 -10.43 12.48
C ARG A 193 -15.46 -9.89 11.93
N ILE A 194 -15.77 -10.19 10.68
CA ILE A 194 -16.97 -9.70 9.99
C ILE A 194 -18.15 -10.63 10.22
N GLY A 195 -17.96 -11.93 10.09
CA GLY A 195 -18.96 -12.96 10.42
C GLY A 195 -20.18 -13.01 9.51
N LEU A 196 -20.18 -12.34 8.36
CA LEU A 196 -21.32 -12.30 7.44
C LEU A 196 -21.23 -13.48 6.43
N PRO A 197 -22.31 -14.26 6.25
CA PRO A 197 -22.39 -15.25 5.19
C PRO A 197 -22.76 -14.62 3.85
N GLY A 198 -22.53 -15.35 2.76
CA GLY A 198 -23.06 -14.97 1.43
C GLY A 198 -22.31 -13.84 0.75
N ILE A 199 -21.10 -13.51 1.19
CA ILE A 199 -20.25 -12.48 0.59
C ILE A 199 -18.89 -13.06 0.19
N TRP A 200 -18.17 -12.35 -0.66
CA TRP A 200 -16.79 -12.64 -0.98
C TRP A 200 -15.85 -12.17 0.13
N TYR A 201 -14.87 -13.00 0.45
CA TYR A 201 -13.76 -12.65 1.32
C TYR A 201 -12.44 -12.91 0.63
N ALA A 202 -11.55 -11.95 0.60
CA ALA A 202 -10.18 -12.09 0.16
C ALA A 202 -9.24 -11.72 1.31
N GLY A 203 -8.41 -12.67 1.70
CA GLY A 203 -7.36 -12.51 2.70
C GLY A 203 -5.99 -12.38 2.05
N SER A 204 -5.00 -11.93 2.83
CA SER A 204 -3.60 -11.80 2.39
C SER A 204 -3.46 -11.05 1.05
N HIS A 205 -4.19 -9.93 0.90
CA HIS A 205 -4.27 -9.13 -0.33
C HIS A 205 -4.76 -9.89 -1.57
N GLY A 206 -5.57 -10.94 -1.36
CA GLY A 206 -6.17 -11.71 -2.44
C GLY A 206 -5.43 -13.00 -2.81
N PHE A 207 -4.41 -13.41 -2.05
CA PHE A 207 -3.79 -14.73 -2.26
C PHE A 207 -4.70 -15.89 -1.85
N GLU A 208 -5.66 -15.64 -0.97
CA GLU A 208 -6.73 -16.56 -0.63
C GLU A 208 -8.09 -15.88 -0.70
N LEU A 209 -9.08 -16.57 -1.27
CA LEU A 209 -10.45 -16.08 -1.36
C LEU A 209 -11.45 -17.17 -0.96
N THR A 210 -12.61 -16.73 -0.47
CA THR A 210 -13.78 -17.59 -0.32
C THR A 210 -14.99 -16.90 -0.94
N GLY A 211 -15.69 -17.60 -1.82
CA GLY A 211 -16.93 -17.12 -2.44
C GLY A 211 -18.14 -17.22 -1.51
N PRO A 212 -19.27 -16.63 -1.93
CA PRO A 212 -20.54 -16.66 -1.20
C PRO A 212 -21.06 -18.07 -0.94
N ASP A 213 -20.74 -19.00 -1.83
CA ASP A 213 -21.08 -20.44 -1.76
C ASP A 213 -20.12 -21.24 -0.87
N GLY A 214 -19.09 -20.60 -0.33
CA GLY A 214 -18.05 -21.23 0.46
C GLY A 214 -16.92 -21.86 -0.37
N ALA A 215 -16.94 -21.73 -1.70
CA ALA A 215 -15.85 -22.19 -2.55
C ALA A 215 -14.54 -21.44 -2.18
N HIS A 216 -13.48 -22.21 -1.97
CA HIS A 216 -12.17 -21.68 -1.61
C HIS A 216 -11.26 -21.62 -2.82
N HIS A 217 -10.63 -20.48 -3.02
CA HIS A 217 -9.65 -20.23 -4.08
C HIS A 217 -8.33 -19.78 -3.46
N GLN A 218 -7.24 -20.25 -4.03
CA GLN A 218 -5.88 -19.92 -3.56
C GLN A 218 -4.98 -19.69 -4.77
N ASN A 219 -4.16 -18.67 -4.70
CA ASN A 219 -3.10 -18.43 -5.69
C ASN A 219 -2.00 -19.50 -5.50
N THR A 220 -1.86 -20.39 -6.48
CA THR A 220 -0.93 -21.54 -6.39
C THR A 220 0.53 -21.13 -6.43
N GLU A 221 0.86 -20.05 -7.17
CA GLU A 221 2.23 -19.52 -7.23
C GLU A 221 2.63 -18.88 -5.89
N ALA A 222 1.73 -18.12 -5.27
CA ALA A 222 1.96 -17.57 -3.94
C ALA A 222 2.11 -18.66 -2.88
N ALA A 223 1.35 -19.75 -2.98
CA ALA A 223 1.42 -20.86 -2.04
C ALA A 223 2.79 -21.56 -2.02
N ALA A 224 3.50 -21.58 -3.12
CA ALA A 224 4.86 -22.11 -3.20
C ALA A 224 5.87 -21.33 -2.33
N SER A 225 5.55 -20.09 -1.97
CA SER A 225 6.40 -19.26 -1.11
C SER A 225 6.20 -19.50 0.39
N ILE A 226 5.19 -20.26 0.82
CA ILE A 226 4.87 -20.45 2.25
C ILE A 226 6.07 -20.97 3.05
N PRO A 227 6.79 -22.04 2.65
CA PRO A 227 7.93 -22.53 3.44
C PRO A 227 9.07 -21.50 3.54
N VAL A 228 9.25 -20.67 2.50
CA VAL A 228 10.27 -19.62 2.48
C VAL A 228 9.89 -18.49 3.45
N LEU A 229 8.61 -18.14 3.52
CA LEU A 229 8.09 -17.15 4.47
C LEU A 229 8.23 -17.61 5.92
N GLU A 230 7.97 -18.90 6.22
CA GLU A 230 8.20 -19.49 7.55
C GLU A 230 9.66 -19.34 7.99
N GLY A 231 10.60 -19.67 7.11
CA GLY A 231 12.02 -19.51 7.39
C GLY A 231 12.43 -18.05 7.60
N ALA A 232 11.93 -17.15 6.76
CA ALA A 232 12.20 -15.71 6.88
C ALA A 232 11.60 -15.11 8.17
N ALA A 233 10.41 -15.56 8.59
CA ALA A 233 9.79 -15.12 9.84
C ALA A 233 10.65 -15.53 11.07
N ALA A 234 11.13 -16.75 11.10
CA ALA A 234 11.99 -17.24 12.19
C ALA A 234 13.31 -16.45 12.23
N GLU A 235 13.98 -16.28 11.09
CA GLU A 235 15.22 -15.51 11.00
C GLU A 235 15.05 -14.05 11.45
N LEU A 236 14.00 -13.36 10.97
CA LEU A 236 13.74 -11.97 11.33
C LEU A 236 13.36 -11.83 12.80
N THR A 237 12.66 -12.80 13.38
CA THR A 237 12.33 -12.82 14.80
C THR A 237 13.60 -12.86 15.65
N ASP A 238 14.55 -13.74 15.31
CA ASP A 238 15.82 -13.85 16.02
C ASP A 238 16.70 -12.62 15.81
N GLN A 239 16.81 -12.15 14.57
CA GLN A 239 17.66 -11.02 14.23
C GLN A 239 17.21 -9.71 14.86
N LEU A 240 15.89 -9.46 14.97
CA LEU A 240 15.31 -8.23 15.47
C LEU A 240 14.91 -8.28 16.97
N ALA A 241 15.15 -9.41 17.65
CA ALA A 241 14.74 -9.61 19.05
C ALA A 241 15.33 -8.57 20.02
N HIS A 242 16.48 -7.97 19.69
CA HIS A 242 17.14 -6.96 20.52
C HIS A 242 16.54 -5.56 20.37
N ILE A 243 15.69 -5.31 19.35
CA ILE A 243 15.08 -4.01 19.11
C ILE A 243 13.74 -3.92 19.85
N ALA A 244 13.72 -3.14 20.92
CA ALA A 244 12.49 -2.95 21.70
C ALA A 244 11.38 -2.29 20.84
N GLY A 245 10.17 -2.84 20.93
CA GLY A 245 9.00 -2.31 20.21
C GLY A 245 8.83 -2.82 18.79
N VAL A 246 9.75 -3.64 18.27
CA VAL A 246 9.57 -4.39 17.03
C VAL A 246 8.76 -5.65 17.30
N VAL A 247 7.82 -5.95 16.40
CA VAL A 247 7.02 -7.19 16.43
C VAL A 247 7.06 -7.83 15.05
N VAL A 248 7.52 -9.06 14.97
CA VAL A 248 7.47 -9.88 13.75
C VAL A 248 6.20 -10.72 13.79
N GLU A 249 5.30 -10.51 12.85
CA GLU A 249 4.06 -11.26 12.70
C GLU A 249 4.16 -12.17 11.47
N HIS A 250 4.14 -13.47 11.68
CA HIS A 250 4.07 -14.44 10.60
C HIS A 250 2.61 -14.66 10.21
N LYS A 251 2.28 -14.33 8.96
CA LYS A 251 1.02 -14.61 8.28
C LYS A 251 1.23 -15.72 7.26
N ARG A 252 0.17 -16.40 6.85
CA ARG A 252 0.26 -17.49 5.87
C ARG A 252 1.01 -17.08 4.58
N PHE A 253 0.71 -15.90 4.05
CA PHE A 253 1.31 -15.37 2.82
C PHE A 253 2.17 -14.12 3.06
N GLY A 254 2.73 -13.97 4.24
CA GLY A 254 3.56 -12.80 4.51
C GLY A 254 4.24 -12.83 5.86
N VAL A 255 5.24 -11.99 5.98
CA VAL A 255 5.87 -11.67 7.27
C VAL A 255 5.79 -10.17 7.44
N ALA A 256 5.00 -9.70 8.40
CA ALA A 256 4.87 -8.29 8.73
C ALA A 256 5.79 -7.93 9.90
N VAL A 257 6.67 -6.97 9.70
CA VAL A 257 7.55 -6.44 10.74
C VAL A 257 7.06 -5.06 11.14
N HIS A 258 6.36 -4.99 12.27
CA HIS A 258 5.81 -3.78 12.84
C HIS A 258 6.88 -3.05 13.65
N TYR A 259 7.12 -1.78 13.34
CA TYR A 259 8.13 -0.96 14.02
C TYR A 259 7.56 0.34 14.63
N ARG A 260 6.23 0.46 14.73
CA ARG A 260 5.56 1.65 15.29
C ARG A 260 6.06 2.03 16.67
N ASN A 261 6.37 1.06 17.51
CA ASN A 261 6.80 1.26 18.88
C ASN A 261 8.33 1.21 19.05
N ALA A 262 9.09 1.06 17.96
CA ALA A 262 10.55 1.08 17.98
C ALA A 262 11.09 2.52 18.04
N ALA A 263 12.29 2.68 18.57
CA ALA A 263 13.01 3.93 18.53
C ALA A 263 13.32 4.33 17.07
N ARG A 264 13.19 5.61 16.73
CA ARG A 264 13.29 6.09 15.34
C ARG A 264 14.67 5.85 14.72
N ASP A 265 15.72 5.90 15.51
CA ASP A 265 17.10 5.60 15.10
C ASP A 265 17.33 4.11 14.77
N GLN A 266 16.47 3.20 15.25
CA GLN A 266 16.54 1.77 14.97
C GLN A 266 15.72 1.33 13.73
N VAL A 267 14.86 2.21 13.19
CA VAL A 267 14.01 1.87 12.03
C VAL A 267 14.84 1.51 10.79
N GLY A 268 16.00 2.16 10.62
CA GLY A 268 16.93 1.85 9.52
C GLY A 268 17.41 0.40 9.57
N GLU A 269 17.77 -0.09 10.77
CA GLU A 269 18.19 -1.47 11.00
C GLU A 269 17.08 -2.47 10.68
N VAL A 270 15.85 -2.20 11.14
CA VAL A 270 14.69 -3.03 10.82
C VAL A 270 14.47 -3.11 9.32
N ALA A 271 14.50 -1.96 8.64
CA ALA A 271 14.30 -1.90 7.19
C ALA A 271 15.41 -2.65 6.43
N ALA A 272 16.66 -2.54 6.87
CA ALA A 272 17.79 -3.25 6.28
C ALA A 272 17.67 -4.78 6.45
N ALA A 273 17.27 -5.25 7.63
CA ALA A 273 17.06 -6.66 7.92
C ALA A 273 15.99 -7.28 7.01
N VAL A 274 14.81 -6.63 6.93
CA VAL A 274 13.70 -7.14 6.11
C VAL A 274 14.05 -7.14 4.62
N ARG A 275 14.70 -6.08 4.12
CA ARG A 275 15.14 -6.02 2.71
C ARG A 275 16.18 -7.07 2.39
N SER A 276 17.16 -7.30 3.29
CA SER A 276 18.17 -8.35 3.12
C SER A 276 17.50 -9.73 3.07
N ALA A 277 16.54 -10.01 3.94
CA ALA A 277 15.77 -11.24 3.90
C ALA A 277 15.01 -11.38 2.56
N GLY A 278 14.33 -10.32 2.10
CA GLY A 278 13.62 -10.31 0.81
C GLY A 278 14.55 -10.62 -0.38
N GLN A 279 15.74 -10.01 -0.43
CA GLN A 279 16.71 -10.25 -1.50
C GLN A 279 17.22 -11.69 -1.52
N ARG A 280 17.53 -12.26 -0.35
CA ARG A 280 18.02 -13.66 -0.24
C ARG A 280 16.98 -14.69 -0.63
N THR A 281 15.71 -14.39 -0.37
CA THR A 281 14.59 -15.31 -0.55
C THR A 281 13.78 -15.06 -1.82
N ALA A 282 14.14 -14.06 -2.61
CA ALA A 282 13.37 -13.57 -3.77
C ALA A 282 11.91 -13.18 -3.42
N LEU A 283 11.64 -12.85 -2.15
CA LEU A 283 10.36 -12.31 -1.71
C LEU A 283 10.27 -10.81 -2.01
N ARG A 284 9.08 -10.34 -2.30
CA ARG A 284 8.80 -8.93 -2.51
C ARG A 284 8.72 -8.21 -1.16
N VAL A 285 9.43 -7.09 -1.04
CA VAL A 285 9.35 -6.19 0.12
C VAL A 285 8.33 -5.09 -0.18
N THR A 286 7.37 -4.90 0.72
CA THR A 286 6.40 -3.80 0.64
C THR A 286 6.41 -3.02 1.96
N THR A 287 6.14 -1.71 1.88
CA THR A 287 6.05 -0.83 3.05
C THR A 287 4.63 -0.32 3.21
N GLY A 288 4.08 -0.46 4.41
CA GLY A 288 2.82 0.13 4.81
C GLY A 288 3.03 1.16 5.92
N ARG A 289 1.95 1.48 6.64
CA ARG A 289 1.98 2.42 7.77
C ARG A 289 2.74 1.82 8.96
N GLU A 290 4.01 2.19 9.12
CA GLU A 290 4.92 1.71 10.19
C GLU A 290 5.05 0.18 10.27
N VAL A 291 4.97 -0.46 9.10
CA VAL A 291 5.17 -1.89 8.88
C VAL A 291 5.94 -2.11 7.58
N ILE A 292 6.82 -3.09 7.57
CA ILE A 292 7.48 -3.58 6.35
C ILE A 292 7.10 -5.05 6.22
N GLU A 293 6.64 -5.45 5.04
CA GLU A 293 6.19 -6.82 4.82
C GLU A 293 7.02 -7.52 3.75
N LEU A 294 7.31 -8.80 3.99
CA LEU A 294 7.74 -9.75 2.97
C LEU A 294 6.52 -10.48 2.45
N ARG A 295 6.38 -10.53 1.14
CA ARG A 295 5.27 -11.21 0.44
C ARG A 295 5.79 -12.09 -0.70
N PRO A 296 5.02 -13.05 -1.17
CA PRO A 296 5.31 -13.74 -2.43
C PRO A 296 5.56 -12.72 -3.55
N ASN A 297 6.60 -12.96 -4.34
CA ASN A 297 6.91 -12.11 -5.49
C ASN A 297 6.06 -12.49 -6.70
N VAL A 298 4.76 -12.46 -6.53
CA VAL A 298 3.74 -12.73 -7.53
C VAL A 298 3.11 -11.42 -7.96
N ASP A 299 2.86 -11.26 -9.26
CA ASP A 299 2.20 -10.09 -9.81
C ASP A 299 0.68 -10.14 -9.51
N TRP A 300 0.35 -9.94 -8.23
CA TRP A 300 -1.01 -9.94 -7.70
C TRP A 300 -1.18 -8.84 -6.66
N ASP A 301 -2.33 -8.17 -6.67
CA ASP A 301 -2.67 -7.03 -5.82
C ASP A 301 -4.19 -6.95 -5.57
N LYS A 302 -4.64 -5.95 -4.80
CA LYS A 302 -6.06 -5.75 -4.51
C LYS A 302 -6.87 -5.39 -5.75
N GLY A 303 -6.28 -4.70 -6.74
CA GLY A 303 -6.95 -4.38 -7.99
C GLY A 303 -7.23 -5.62 -8.85
N LYS A 304 -6.23 -6.49 -8.98
CA LYS A 304 -6.39 -7.77 -9.68
C LYS A 304 -7.38 -8.69 -8.96
N THR A 305 -7.35 -8.68 -7.62
CA THR A 305 -8.32 -9.41 -6.80
C THR A 305 -9.74 -8.93 -7.05
N LEU A 306 -9.95 -7.61 -7.06
CA LEU A 306 -11.25 -7.01 -7.35
C LEU A 306 -11.75 -7.44 -8.72
N ARG A 307 -10.92 -7.32 -9.76
CA ARG A 307 -11.29 -7.71 -11.13
C ARG A 307 -11.60 -9.21 -11.20
N TRP A 308 -10.77 -10.04 -10.57
CA TRP A 308 -11.03 -11.47 -10.52
C TRP A 308 -12.38 -11.80 -9.85
N VAL A 309 -12.71 -11.13 -8.73
CA VAL A 309 -14.01 -11.33 -8.05
C VAL A 309 -15.16 -10.88 -8.95
N LEU A 310 -15.04 -9.72 -9.64
CA LEU A 310 -16.07 -9.26 -10.59
C LEU A 310 -16.34 -10.29 -11.69
N ASP A 311 -15.28 -10.90 -12.23
CA ASP A 311 -15.41 -11.94 -13.27
C ASP A 311 -16.07 -13.22 -12.76
N HIS A 312 -16.08 -13.44 -11.43
CA HIS A 312 -16.66 -14.62 -10.77
C HIS A 312 -18.01 -14.32 -10.07
N ILE A 313 -18.45 -13.07 -10.03
CA ILE A 313 -19.83 -12.74 -9.65
C ILE A 313 -20.72 -13.17 -10.81
N GLY A 314 -21.47 -14.25 -10.60
CA GLY A 314 -22.29 -14.86 -11.65
C GLY A 314 -23.24 -13.88 -12.33
N ASP A 315 -23.42 -14.08 -13.62
CA ASP A 315 -24.25 -13.26 -14.53
C ASP A 315 -25.75 -13.56 -14.35
N ASP A 316 -26.14 -14.12 -13.19
CA ASP A 316 -27.47 -14.60 -12.92
C ASP A 316 -28.53 -13.48 -12.98
N GLN A 317 -29.06 -13.29 -14.19
CA GLN A 317 -30.31 -12.57 -14.47
C GLN A 317 -30.26 -11.03 -14.32
N ARG A 318 -29.11 -10.37 -14.41
CA ARG A 318 -29.01 -8.92 -14.32
C ARG A 318 -28.80 -8.30 -15.72
N PRO A 319 -29.59 -7.33 -16.11
CA PRO A 319 -29.38 -6.63 -17.38
C PRO A 319 -28.26 -5.57 -17.24
N GLY A 320 -27.07 -5.86 -17.67
CA GLY A 320 -25.99 -4.88 -17.80
C GLY A 320 -24.74 -5.16 -16.94
N PRO A 321 -23.66 -4.40 -17.17
CA PRO A 321 -22.42 -4.55 -16.45
C PRO A 321 -22.55 -4.12 -14.98
N LEU A 322 -21.78 -4.74 -14.10
CA LEU A 322 -21.66 -4.32 -12.70
C LEU A 322 -20.87 -3.01 -12.61
N LEU A 323 -21.32 -2.10 -11.72
CA LEU A 323 -20.58 -0.91 -11.32
C LEU A 323 -19.73 -1.23 -10.09
N PRO A 324 -18.41 -1.43 -10.21
CA PRO A 324 -17.57 -1.67 -9.05
C PRO A 324 -17.43 -0.40 -8.21
N ILE A 325 -17.64 -0.52 -6.90
CA ILE A 325 -17.39 0.53 -5.92
C ILE A 325 -16.37 -0.01 -4.93
N TYR A 326 -15.22 0.64 -4.81
CA TYR A 326 -14.17 0.24 -3.87
C TYR A 326 -13.97 1.30 -2.79
N LEU A 327 -13.96 0.87 -1.52
CA LEU A 327 -13.66 1.71 -0.36
C LEU A 327 -12.42 1.16 0.35
N GLY A 328 -11.43 2.03 0.62
CA GLY A 328 -10.18 1.67 1.28
C GLY A 328 -9.46 2.89 1.84
N ASP A 329 -8.45 2.71 2.68
CA ASP A 329 -7.75 3.79 3.38
C ASP A 329 -6.24 3.87 3.08
N ASP A 330 -5.60 2.74 2.77
CA ASP A 330 -4.13 2.64 2.73
C ASP A 330 -3.58 2.69 1.28
N ILE A 331 -2.27 2.74 1.19
CA ILE A 331 -1.50 2.69 -0.07
C ILE A 331 -1.76 1.41 -0.85
N THR A 332 -2.06 0.30 -0.16
CA THR A 332 -2.39 -0.96 -0.82
C THR A 332 -3.75 -0.95 -1.54
N ASP A 333 -4.62 0.00 -1.21
CA ASP A 333 -5.91 0.19 -1.85
C ASP A 333 -5.83 0.97 -3.16
N GLU A 334 -4.72 1.68 -3.37
CA GLU A 334 -4.50 2.45 -4.60
C GLU A 334 -4.49 1.57 -5.86
N ASP A 335 -4.07 0.30 -5.72
CA ASP A 335 -4.13 -0.67 -6.82
C ASP A 335 -5.59 -1.00 -7.20
N ALA A 336 -6.49 -1.04 -6.20
CA ALA A 336 -7.92 -1.22 -6.42
C ALA A 336 -8.60 0.06 -6.92
N PHE A 337 -8.20 1.24 -6.43
CA PHE A 337 -8.67 2.52 -6.95
C PHE A 337 -8.29 2.69 -8.44
N ASP A 338 -7.06 2.34 -8.81
CA ASP A 338 -6.64 2.34 -10.22
C ASP A 338 -7.46 1.33 -11.04
N ALA A 339 -7.74 0.16 -10.48
CA ALA A 339 -8.50 -0.87 -11.17
C ALA A 339 -9.92 -0.41 -11.53
N VAL A 340 -10.57 0.39 -10.69
CA VAL A 340 -11.95 0.87 -10.95
C VAL A 340 -12.02 2.27 -11.59
N ARG A 341 -10.88 2.85 -11.96
CA ARG A 341 -10.78 4.25 -12.43
C ARG A 341 -11.71 4.59 -13.60
N ASP A 342 -11.82 3.67 -14.57
CA ASP A 342 -12.49 3.94 -15.84
C ASP A 342 -13.98 3.53 -15.85
N ASP A 343 -14.37 2.58 -14.99
CA ASP A 343 -15.68 1.94 -15.03
C ASP A 343 -16.36 1.81 -13.66
N GLY A 344 -15.82 2.46 -12.63
CA GLY A 344 -16.29 2.32 -11.27
C GLY A 344 -16.14 3.57 -10.41
N ILE A 345 -16.30 3.40 -9.11
CA ILE A 345 -16.21 4.45 -8.10
C ILE A 345 -15.16 4.05 -7.05
N ALA A 346 -14.18 4.92 -6.86
CA ALA A 346 -13.13 4.75 -5.86
C ALA A 346 -13.32 5.76 -4.72
N ILE A 347 -13.41 5.29 -3.48
CA ILE A 347 -13.64 6.12 -2.29
C ILE A 347 -12.51 5.88 -1.30
N VAL A 348 -11.68 6.88 -1.03
CA VAL A 348 -10.65 6.79 0.01
C VAL A 348 -11.23 7.16 1.36
N VAL A 349 -10.88 6.44 2.41
CA VAL A 349 -11.17 6.78 3.80
C VAL A 349 -9.97 7.51 4.39
N ARG A 350 -10.20 8.74 4.87
CA ARG A 350 -9.14 9.59 5.42
C ARG A 350 -8.88 9.27 6.89
N HIS A 351 -7.62 9.44 7.27
CA HIS A 351 -7.21 9.42 8.68
C HIS A 351 -6.30 10.60 8.97
N ASP A 352 -6.30 11.10 10.20
CA ASP A 352 -5.52 12.29 10.61
C ASP A 352 -4.02 12.15 10.34
N ASP A 353 -3.50 10.91 10.39
CA ASP A 353 -2.07 10.63 10.20
C ASP A 353 -1.61 10.52 8.74
N ASP A 354 -2.52 10.53 7.76
CA ASP A 354 -2.19 10.27 6.35
C ASP A 354 -1.57 11.47 5.65
N GLY A 355 -1.74 12.66 6.22
CA GLY A 355 -1.43 13.90 5.53
C GLY A 355 -2.32 14.09 4.30
N ASP A 356 -1.91 14.97 3.41
CA ASP A 356 -2.63 15.24 2.16
C ASP A 356 -1.94 14.55 0.98
N ARG A 357 -1.84 13.21 1.00
CA ARG A 357 -1.22 12.44 -0.07
C ARG A 357 -2.05 12.44 -1.36
N ALA A 358 -1.39 12.18 -2.49
CA ALA A 358 -2.06 11.90 -3.75
C ALA A 358 -2.79 10.55 -3.68
N THR A 359 -3.88 10.41 -4.44
CA THR A 359 -4.68 9.19 -4.53
C THR A 359 -5.38 9.07 -5.88
N ALA A 360 -5.57 7.83 -6.34
CA ALA A 360 -6.38 7.52 -7.51
C ALA A 360 -7.89 7.54 -7.21
N ALA A 361 -8.29 7.64 -5.94
CA ALA A 361 -9.68 7.75 -5.56
C ALA A 361 -10.37 8.99 -6.15
N THR A 362 -11.68 8.90 -6.37
CA THR A 362 -12.51 9.97 -6.93
C THR A 362 -13.33 10.70 -5.87
N TYR A 363 -13.55 10.06 -4.72
CA TYR A 363 -14.28 10.58 -3.57
C TYR A 363 -13.53 10.25 -2.28
N ALA A 364 -13.91 10.92 -1.18
CA ALA A 364 -13.36 10.65 0.14
C ALA A 364 -14.44 10.62 1.23
N LEU A 365 -14.21 9.78 2.23
CA LEU A 365 -14.95 9.75 3.50
C LEU A 365 -13.97 9.98 4.63
N ASP A 366 -14.43 10.60 5.73
CA ASP A 366 -13.51 11.09 6.78
C ASP A 366 -13.14 10.03 7.83
N ASN A 367 -13.87 8.92 7.91
CA ASN A 367 -13.67 7.87 8.91
C ASN A 367 -14.55 6.64 8.62
N PRO A 368 -14.36 5.52 9.35
CA PRO A 368 -15.18 4.31 9.19
C PRO A 368 -16.68 4.51 9.51
N GLU A 369 -17.06 5.44 10.38
CA GLU A 369 -18.47 5.77 10.66
C GLU A 369 -19.15 6.36 9.41
N ARG A 370 -18.41 7.16 8.62
CA ARG A 370 -18.92 7.69 7.35
C ARG A 370 -19.02 6.58 6.29
N VAL A 371 -18.17 5.58 6.33
CA VAL A 371 -18.30 4.37 5.48
C VAL A 371 -19.58 3.61 5.83
N ARG A 372 -19.86 3.42 7.13
CA ARG A 372 -21.13 2.83 7.59
C ARG A 372 -22.33 3.64 7.07
N GLU A 373 -22.31 4.98 7.21
CA GLU A 373 -23.38 5.86 6.73
C GLU A 373 -23.58 5.72 5.20
N PHE A 374 -22.50 5.71 4.43
CA PHE A 374 -22.53 5.45 2.97
C PHE A 374 -23.21 4.11 2.67
N THR A 375 -22.79 3.05 3.36
CA THR A 375 -23.33 1.69 3.19
C THR A 375 -24.82 1.62 3.49
N GLU A 376 -25.28 2.24 4.59
CA GLU A 376 -26.71 2.31 4.95
C GLU A 376 -27.56 3.06 3.93
N ARG A 377 -27.02 4.20 3.44
CA ARG A 377 -27.73 5.01 2.44
C ARG A 377 -27.82 4.27 1.10
N LEU A 378 -26.73 3.63 0.69
CA LEU A 378 -26.70 2.82 -0.52
C LEU A 378 -27.70 1.66 -0.44
N ALA A 379 -27.71 0.91 0.66
CA ALA A 379 -28.65 -0.20 0.86
C ALA A 379 -30.11 0.27 0.75
N ARG A 380 -30.44 1.41 1.36
CA ARG A 380 -31.79 2.00 1.28
C ARG A 380 -32.14 2.44 -0.14
N GLN A 381 -31.21 3.05 -0.85
CA GLN A 381 -31.41 3.50 -2.24
C GLN A 381 -31.67 2.31 -3.19
N LEU A 382 -30.96 1.19 -2.99
CA LEU A 382 -31.13 0.00 -3.83
C LEU A 382 -32.39 -0.80 -3.50
N ALA A 383 -32.96 -0.63 -2.30
CA ALA A 383 -34.21 -1.25 -1.87
C ALA A 383 -35.46 -0.50 -2.35
N SER A 384 -35.32 0.75 -2.83
CA SER A 384 -36.43 1.60 -3.30
C SER A 384 -36.72 1.41 -4.77
#